data_8dd121f7f067afd5f18a5c8efa469f11
#
_entry.id   8dd121f7f067afd5f18a5c8efa469f11
#
_cell.length_a   1.000
_cell.length_b   1.000
_cell.length_c   1.000
_cell.angle_alpha   90.00
_cell.angle_beta   90.00
_cell.angle_gamma   90.00
#
_symmetry.space_group_name_H-M   'P 1'
#
loop_
_entity.id
_entity.type
_entity.pdbx_description
1 polymer ?
#
loop_
_entity_poly.entity_id
_entity_poly.type
_entity_poly.pdbx_seq_one_letter_code
_entity_poly.pdbx_strand_id
1 'polypeptide(L)'
;MNIAVVGLGIIGGSFCKAIKKYTDHRVIGINRTKSTAEKALKEGAIDEIGTYESLENADLIILSMYPQAVVDYVSRYGEHIKKGAVVTDVSGIKRAICPQMTELSEKFGFVFAGSHPMAGKETNGFDVSDADLYKNASYIIVPCKADNSVVNMLSDFAKSIGFGTVKITTPEEHDRMIAFTSQLPHVLACSYVLSPCCPNHKGFSAGSYRDVSRVAN
;
A
#
# COMPACT_ATOMS: atom_id res chain seq x y z
N MET A 1 -1.88 2.90 -19.42
CA MET A 1 -3.05 2.99 -18.53
C MET A 1 -3.06 4.33 -17.82
N ASN A 2 -4.24 4.81 -17.44
CA ASN A 2 -4.40 5.89 -16.47
C ASN A 2 -4.47 5.28 -15.07
N ILE A 3 -3.55 5.65 -14.20
CA ILE A 3 -3.46 5.10 -12.83
C ILE A 3 -3.73 6.23 -11.84
N ALA A 4 -4.76 6.08 -11.02
CA ALA A 4 -5.04 7.00 -9.93
C ALA A 4 -4.44 6.45 -8.62
N VAL A 5 -3.68 7.28 -7.92
CA VAL A 5 -3.13 6.95 -6.60
C VAL A 5 -3.77 7.88 -5.57
N VAL A 6 -4.54 7.29 -4.65
CA VAL A 6 -5.24 8.02 -3.59
C VAL A 6 -4.47 7.88 -2.29
N GLY A 7 -3.96 9.02 -1.80
CA GLY A 7 -3.06 9.07 -0.64
C GLY A 7 -1.60 9.08 -1.07
N LEU A 8 -0.98 10.27 -1.03
CA LEU A 8 0.42 10.49 -1.43
C LEU A 8 1.34 10.55 -0.19
N GLY A 9 1.26 9.52 0.65
CA GLY A 9 2.23 9.28 1.72
C GLY A 9 3.49 8.59 1.19
N ILE A 10 4.28 7.98 2.08
CA ILE A 10 5.48 7.24 1.67
C ILE A 10 5.15 6.13 0.66
N ILE A 11 4.10 5.33 0.89
CA ILE A 11 3.74 4.21 0.02
C ILE A 11 3.15 4.74 -1.31
N GLY A 12 2.09 5.56 -1.27
CA GLY A 12 1.48 6.07 -2.49
C GLY A 12 2.40 6.96 -3.32
N GLY A 13 3.20 7.82 -2.66
CA GLY A 13 4.23 8.61 -3.33
C GLY A 13 5.30 7.75 -4.00
N SER A 14 5.71 6.64 -3.35
CA SER A 14 6.64 5.69 -3.96
C SER A 14 6.03 4.95 -5.14
N PHE A 15 4.72 4.57 -5.09
CA PHE A 15 4.03 4.06 -6.26
C PHE A 15 4.07 5.06 -7.42
N CYS A 16 3.72 6.32 -7.17
CA CYS A 16 3.78 7.37 -8.19
C CYS A 16 5.17 7.46 -8.81
N LYS A 17 6.21 7.61 -7.99
CA LYS A 17 7.60 7.73 -8.44
C LYS A 17 8.09 6.47 -9.19
N ALA A 18 7.73 5.27 -8.73
CA ALA A 18 8.08 4.02 -9.38
C ALA A 18 7.40 3.87 -10.74
N ILE A 19 6.09 4.17 -10.83
CA ILE A 19 5.34 4.14 -12.08
C ILE A 19 5.97 5.09 -13.10
N LYS A 20 6.28 6.33 -12.70
CA LYS A 20 6.92 7.32 -13.58
C LYS A 20 8.33 6.93 -14.00
N LYS A 21 9.07 6.23 -13.15
CA LYS A 21 10.45 5.81 -13.45
C LYS A 21 10.52 4.61 -14.38
N TYR A 22 9.61 3.65 -14.23
CA TYR A 22 9.74 2.33 -14.84
C TYR A 22 8.70 2.01 -15.90
N THR A 23 7.70 2.89 -16.08
CA THR A 23 6.61 2.68 -17.04
C THR A 23 6.25 3.99 -17.76
N ASP A 24 5.48 3.87 -18.87
CA ASP A 24 4.90 5.01 -19.59
C ASP A 24 3.46 5.30 -19.17
N HIS A 25 3.03 4.83 -17.99
CA HIS A 25 1.68 5.05 -17.52
C HIS A 25 1.48 6.49 -17.04
N ARG A 26 0.28 7.02 -17.26
CA ARG A 26 -0.14 8.30 -16.74
C ARG A 26 -0.57 8.14 -15.28
N VAL A 27 -0.09 9.03 -14.41
CA VAL A 27 -0.36 9.00 -12.97
C VAL A 27 -1.18 10.21 -12.55
N ILE A 28 -2.34 9.95 -11.96
CA ILE A 28 -3.20 10.96 -11.35
C ILE A 28 -3.05 10.84 -9.84
N GLY A 29 -2.55 11.87 -9.19
CA GLY A 29 -2.35 11.88 -7.73
C GLY A 29 -3.52 12.55 -7.02
N ILE A 30 -4.14 11.86 -6.09
CA ILE A 30 -5.25 12.38 -5.27
C ILE A 30 -4.81 12.41 -3.82
N ASN A 31 -4.79 13.59 -3.20
CA ASN A 31 -4.37 13.73 -1.81
C ASN A 31 -5.18 14.80 -1.08
N ARG A 32 -5.52 14.53 0.20
CA ARG A 32 -6.26 15.48 1.03
C ARG A 32 -5.50 16.79 1.24
N THR A 33 -4.20 16.73 1.43
CA THR A 33 -3.33 17.90 1.62
C THR A 33 -2.88 18.39 0.26
N LYS A 34 -3.37 19.56 -0.15
CA LYS A 34 -3.11 20.15 -1.47
C LYS A 34 -1.62 20.37 -1.73
N SER A 35 -0.88 20.89 -0.75
CA SER A 35 0.56 21.14 -0.89
C SER A 35 1.37 19.87 -1.16
N THR A 36 0.94 18.71 -0.66
CA THR A 36 1.58 17.41 -0.98
C THR A 36 1.36 17.04 -2.45
N ALA A 37 0.15 17.24 -2.99
CA ALA A 37 -0.15 16.96 -4.38
C ALA A 37 0.59 17.94 -5.32
N GLU A 38 0.66 19.22 -4.97
CA GLU A 38 1.43 20.24 -5.71
C GLU A 38 2.93 19.91 -5.72
N LYS A 39 3.47 19.41 -4.60
CA LYS A 39 4.85 18.96 -4.53
C LYS A 39 5.09 17.73 -5.41
N ALA A 40 4.19 16.75 -5.37
CA ALA A 40 4.28 15.55 -6.21
C ALA A 40 4.26 15.89 -7.71
N LEU A 41 3.42 16.84 -8.11
CA LEU A 41 3.37 17.34 -9.49
C LEU A 41 4.68 18.06 -9.87
N LYS A 42 5.16 18.96 -9.01
CA LYS A 42 6.41 19.69 -9.24
C LYS A 42 7.63 18.77 -9.38
N GLU A 43 7.67 17.68 -8.61
CA GLU A 43 8.73 16.67 -8.66
C GLU A 43 8.56 15.68 -9.84
N GLY A 44 7.49 15.79 -10.63
CA GLY A 44 7.21 14.87 -11.74
C GLY A 44 6.80 13.45 -11.29
N ALA A 45 6.39 13.29 -10.04
CA ALA A 45 5.91 12.01 -9.53
C ALA A 45 4.50 11.69 -10.00
N ILE A 46 3.71 12.71 -10.36
CA ILE A 46 2.39 12.59 -10.96
C ILE A 46 2.29 13.50 -12.18
N ASP A 47 1.40 13.17 -13.11
CA ASP A 47 1.12 13.96 -14.31
C ASP A 47 -0.01 14.98 -14.08
N GLU A 48 -0.86 14.70 -13.07
CA GLU A 48 -2.04 15.51 -12.79
C GLU A 48 -2.41 15.42 -11.31
N ILE A 49 -2.86 16.54 -10.74
CA ILE A 49 -3.54 16.58 -9.43
C ILE A 49 -5.01 16.29 -9.68
N GLY A 50 -5.46 15.14 -9.22
CA GLY A 50 -6.84 14.72 -9.37
C GLY A 50 -7.73 14.99 -8.15
N THR A 51 -9.03 14.80 -8.38
CA THR A 51 -10.06 14.74 -7.36
C THR A 51 -10.78 13.39 -7.43
N TYR A 52 -11.81 13.18 -6.63
CA TYR A 52 -12.63 11.96 -6.75
C TYR A 52 -13.30 11.82 -8.15
N GLU A 53 -13.56 12.91 -8.84
CA GLU A 53 -14.11 12.90 -10.21
C GLU A 53 -13.12 12.30 -11.22
N SER A 54 -11.82 12.40 -10.95
CA SER A 54 -10.78 11.82 -11.80
C SER A 54 -10.81 10.28 -11.84
N LEU A 55 -11.49 9.62 -10.89
CA LEU A 55 -11.64 8.17 -10.84
C LEU A 55 -12.43 7.61 -12.04
N GLU A 56 -13.25 8.44 -12.70
CA GLU A 56 -14.00 8.07 -13.91
C GLU A 56 -13.10 7.76 -15.11
N ASN A 57 -11.86 8.27 -15.08
CA ASN A 57 -10.89 8.09 -16.16
C ASN A 57 -9.75 7.12 -15.80
N ALA A 58 -9.76 6.55 -14.60
CA ALA A 58 -8.72 5.64 -14.14
C ALA A 58 -9.01 4.18 -14.55
N ASP A 59 -8.00 3.50 -15.07
CA ASP A 59 -8.05 2.07 -15.37
C ASP A 59 -7.64 1.23 -14.16
N LEU A 60 -6.67 1.75 -13.38
CA LEU A 60 -6.21 1.18 -12.12
C LEU A 60 -6.26 2.27 -11.02
N ILE A 61 -6.82 1.94 -9.87
CA ILE A 61 -6.89 2.82 -8.70
C ILE A 61 -6.16 2.14 -7.54
N ILE A 62 -5.15 2.83 -7.01
CA ILE A 62 -4.34 2.38 -5.86
C ILE A 62 -4.73 3.21 -4.64
N LEU A 63 -5.37 2.58 -3.65
CA LEU A 63 -5.83 3.22 -2.42
C LEU A 63 -4.75 3.10 -1.34
N SER A 64 -3.94 4.15 -1.18
CA SER A 64 -2.81 4.19 -0.25
C SER A 64 -3.15 4.98 1.02
N MET A 65 -4.10 4.44 1.78
CA MET A 65 -4.62 5.01 3.01
C MET A 65 -4.72 3.97 4.12
N TYR A 66 -5.05 4.41 5.35
CA TYR A 66 -5.35 3.49 6.44
C TYR A 66 -6.59 2.63 6.12
N PRO A 67 -6.69 1.42 6.67
CA PRO A 67 -7.72 0.45 6.30
C PRO A 67 -9.15 1.00 6.31
N GLN A 68 -9.56 1.63 7.41
CA GLN A 68 -10.90 2.22 7.50
C GLN A 68 -11.12 3.35 6.50
N ALA A 69 -10.10 4.19 6.28
CA ALA A 69 -10.19 5.28 5.32
C ALA A 69 -10.33 4.80 3.87
N VAL A 70 -9.81 3.61 3.53
CA VAL A 70 -10.04 2.96 2.22
C VAL A 70 -11.53 2.68 2.02
N VAL A 71 -12.17 2.03 2.99
CA VAL A 71 -13.59 1.68 2.94
C VAL A 71 -14.46 2.95 2.92
N ASP A 72 -14.17 3.92 3.78
CA ASP A 72 -14.90 5.18 3.86
C ASP A 72 -14.81 5.98 2.55
N TYR A 73 -13.62 6.02 1.95
CA TYR A 73 -13.40 6.71 0.69
C TYR A 73 -14.21 6.09 -0.45
N VAL A 74 -14.19 4.77 -0.59
CA VAL A 74 -14.93 4.08 -1.64
C VAL A 74 -16.45 4.12 -1.36
N SER A 75 -16.87 4.03 -0.09
CA SER A 75 -18.29 4.19 0.26
C SER A 75 -18.83 5.56 -0.16
N ARG A 76 -18.00 6.61 -0.08
CA ARG A 76 -18.38 7.98 -0.39
C ARG A 76 -18.28 8.32 -1.88
N TYR A 77 -17.25 7.81 -2.57
CA TYR A 77 -16.90 8.23 -3.93
C TYR A 77 -16.93 7.10 -4.95
N GLY A 78 -17.37 5.90 -4.55
CA GLY A 78 -17.38 4.72 -5.42
C GLY A 78 -18.23 4.85 -6.68
N GLU A 79 -19.23 5.73 -6.67
CA GLU A 79 -20.04 6.02 -7.85
C GLU A 79 -19.25 6.70 -8.99
N HIS A 80 -18.14 7.37 -8.66
CA HIS A 80 -17.23 7.98 -9.63
C HIS A 80 -16.18 6.99 -10.15
N ILE A 81 -16.11 5.78 -9.62
CA ILE A 81 -15.17 4.78 -10.15
C ILE A 81 -15.71 4.25 -11.48
N LYS A 82 -14.85 4.32 -12.51
CA LYS A 82 -15.15 3.76 -13.83
C LYS A 82 -15.56 2.29 -13.71
N LYS A 83 -16.69 1.93 -14.30
CA LYS A 83 -17.13 0.53 -14.32
C LYS A 83 -16.09 -0.36 -14.98
N GLY A 84 -15.79 -1.49 -14.33
CA GLY A 84 -14.74 -2.40 -14.77
C GLY A 84 -13.32 -1.95 -14.47
N ALA A 85 -13.08 -0.76 -13.90
CA ALA A 85 -11.76 -0.37 -13.42
C ALA A 85 -11.30 -1.32 -12.33
N VAL A 86 -9.98 -1.54 -12.24
CA VAL A 86 -9.38 -2.33 -11.16
C VAL A 86 -9.05 -1.41 -9.99
N VAL A 87 -9.50 -1.79 -8.82
CA VAL A 87 -9.21 -1.09 -7.55
C VAL A 87 -8.40 -2.02 -6.66
N THR A 88 -7.30 -1.51 -6.14
CA THR A 88 -6.47 -2.21 -5.16
C THR A 88 -6.13 -1.32 -3.99
N ASP A 89 -5.91 -1.90 -2.81
CA ASP A 89 -5.43 -1.19 -1.62
C ASP A 89 -3.98 -1.59 -1.29
N VAL A 90 -3.39 -0.92 -0.31
CA VAL A 90 -2.02 -1.25 0.17
C VAL A 90 -2.00 -1.61 1.66
N SER A 91 -3.15 -1.87 2.24
CA SER A 91 -3.31 -2.05 3.70
C SER A 91 -2.64 -3.33 4.21
N GLY A 92 -2.13 -3.27 5.41
CA GLY A 92 -1.49 -4.41 6.08
C GLY A 92 -2.44 -5.46 6.67
N ILE A 93 -3.78 -5.29 6.52
CA ILE A 93 -4.80 -6.24 6.96
C ILE A 93 -5.79 -6.50 5.83
N LYS A 94 -6.27 -7.73 5.69
CA LYS A 94 -7.17 -8.13 4.59
C LYS A 94 -8.53 -8.65 5.05
N ARG A 95 -8.60 -9.39 6.14
CA ARG A 95 -9.87 -9.94 6.64
C ARG A 95 -10.92 -8.88 6.95
N ALA A 96 -10.48 -7.72 7.45
CA ALA A 96 -11.38 -6.61 7.75
C ALA A 96 -11.82 -5.83 6.51
N ILE A 97 -10.96 -5.73 5.49
CA ILE A 97 -11.18 -4.86 4.33
C ILE A 97 -11.84 -5.61 3.18
N CYS A 98 -11.35 -6.82 2.86
CA CYS A 98 -11.78 -7.53 1.66
C CYS A 98 -13.30 -7.77 1.56
N PRO A 99 -14.01 -8.19 2.62
CA PRO A 99 -15.46 -8.34 2.54
C PRO A 99 -16.17 -7.04 2.19
N GLN A 100 -15.85 -5.95 2.87
CA GLN A 100 -16.47 -4.64 2.66
C GLN A 100 -16.18 -4.09 1.27
N MET A 101 -14.93 -4.18 0.81
CA MET A 101 -14.53 -3.72 -0.51
C MET A 101 -15.13 -4.57 -1.63
N THR A 102 -15.34 -5.87 -1.40
CA THR A 102 -16.05 -6.75 -2.33
C THR A 102 -17.52 -6.32 -2.50
N GLU A 103 -18.19 -6.03 -1.39
CA GLU A 103 -19.56 -5.52 -1.39
C GLU A 103 -19.69 -4.19 -2.15
N LEU A 104 -18.77 -3.26 -1.89
CA LEU A 104 -18.70 -1.97 -2.58
C LEU A 104 -18.38 -2.15 -4.07
N SER A 105 -17.52 -3.11 -4.44
CA SER A 105 -17.19 -3.38 -5.83
C SER A 105 -18.41 -3.89 -6.62
N GLU A 106 -19.21 -4.77 -6.02
CA GLU A 106 -20.46 -5.24 -6.60
C GLU A 106 -21.50 -4.11 -6.74
N LYS A 107 -21.60 -3.26 -5.72
CA LYS A 107 -22.52 -2.12 -5.70
C LYS A 107 -22.21 -1.11 -6.81
N PHE A 108 -20.94 -0.78 -7.02
CA PHE A 108 -20.54 0.30 -7.92
C PHE A 108 -20.02 -0.20 -9.29
N GLY A 109 -19.77 -1.50 -9.44
CA GLY A 109 -19.43 -2.13 -10.72
C GLY A 109 -17.94 -2.03 -11.11
N PHE A 110 -17.04 -1.87 -10.16
CA PHE A 110 -15.59 -2.01 -10.36
C PHE A 110 -15.10 -3.40 -9.92
N VAL A 111 -13.83 -3.74 -10.21
CA VAL A 111 -13.22 -5.01 -9.75
C VAL A 111 -12.25 -4.72 -8.63
N PHE A 112 -12.43 -5.36 -7.47
CA PHE A 112 -11.52 -5.23 -6.33
C PHE A 112 -10.63 -6.46 -6.18
N ALA A 113 -9.33 -6.20 -6.05
CA ALA A 113 -8.35 -7.17 -5.55
C ALA A 113 -7.49 -6.48 -4.50
N GLY A 114 -7.47 -7.01 -3.29
CA GLY A 114 -6.63 -6.47 -2.21
C GLY A 114 -5.16 -6.67 -2.50
N SER A 115 -4.31 -5.75 -2.08
CA SER A 115 -2.87 -5.96 -2.14
C SER A 115 -2.13 -5.46 -0.90
N HIS A 116 -0.87 -5.90 -0.74
CA HIS A 116 0.00 -5.46 0.33
C HIS A 116 1.45 -5.46 -0.16
N PRO A 117 2.04 -4.28 -0.44
CA PRO A 117 3.45 -4.17 -0.73
C PRO A 117 4.27 -4.41 0.54
N MET A 118 5.11 -5.44 0.55
CA MET A 118 5.98 -5.76 1.68
C MET A 118 7.22 -4.86 1.67
N ALA A 119 6.99 -3.56 1.72
CA ALA A 119 8.01 -2.53 1.72
C ALA A 119 7.53 -1.31 2.51
N GLY A 120 8.44 -0.68 3.23
CA GLY A 120 8.17 0.51 4.02
C GLY A 120 9.44 1.05 4.65
N LYS A 121 9.33 2.23 5.25
CA LYS A 121 10.38 2.85 6.07
C LYS A 121 9.74 3.31 7.37
N GLU A 122 10.53 3.52 8.40
CA GLU A 122 10.08 4.01 9.71
C GLU A 122 9.69 5.51 9.71
N THR A 123 9.82 6.15 8.55
CA THR A 123 9.48 7.56 8.30
C THR A 123 8.18 7.69 7.50
N ASN A 124 7.50 8.82 7.62
CA ASN A 124 6.22 9.08 6.98
C ASN A 124 6.27 10.29 6.05
N GLY A 125 5.30 10.35 5.14
CA GLY A 125 5.11 11.49 4.25
C GLY A 125 5.64 11.28 2.84
N PHE A 126 5.29 12.20 1.96
CA PHE A 126 5.69 12.17 0.55
C PHE A 126 7.21 12.40 0.37
N ASP A 127 7.80 13.21 1.23
CA ASP A 127 9.21 13.66 1.11
C ASP A 127 10.21 12.51 1.20
N VAL A 128 9.85 11.44 1.90
CA VAL A 128 10.68 10.24 2.05
C VAL A 128 10.30 9.11 1.09
N SER A 129 9.36 9.38 0.16
CA SER A 129 8.98 8.43 -0.88
C SER A 129 10.11 8.24 -1.90
N ASP A 130 10.20 7.03 -2.43
CA ASP A 130 11.34 6.60 -3.23
C ASP A 130 10.87 5.69 -4.37
N ALA A 131 11.31 5.97 -5.59
CA ALA A 131 10.98 5.17 -6.76
C ALA A 131 11.49 3.72 -6.66
N ASP A 132 12.54 3.49 -5.88
CA ASP A 132 13.17 2.18 -5.70
C ASP A 132 12.73 1.46 -4.41
N LEU A 133 11.74 2.01 -3.69
CA LEU A 133 11.22 1.42 -2.45
C LEU A 133 10.80 -0.05 -2.62
N TYR A 134 10.26 -0.39 -3.78
CA TYR A 134 9.70 -1.71 -4.07
C TYR A 134 10.70 -2.69 -4.67
N LYS A 135 11.92 -2.26 -4.96
CA LYS A 135 12.92 -3.08 -5.62
C LYS A 135 13.25 -4.33 -4.81
N ASN A 136 13.03 -5.48 -5.42
CA ASN A 136 13.17 -6.81 -4.82
C ASN A 136 12.21 -7.10 -3.63
N ALA A 137 11.28 -6.23 -3.31
CA ALA A 137 10.26 -6.50 -2.30
C ALA A 137 9.22 -7.50 -2.80
N SER A 138 8.44 -8.07 -1.89
CA SER A 138 7.30 -8.92 -2.23
C SER A 138 6.04 -8.07 -2.38
N TYR A 139 5.21 -8.41 -3.36
CA TYR A 139 3.86 -7.88 -3.54
C TYR A 139 2.84 -8.97 -3.31
N ILE A 140 2.00 -8.82 -2.30
CA ILE A 140 0.97 -9.79 -1.98
C ILE A 140 -0.33 -9.37 -2.65
N ILE A 141 -0.99 -10.30 -3.35
CA ILE A 141 -2.30 -10.10 -3.97
C ILE A 141 -3.31 -11.03 -3.30
N VAL A 142 -4.43 -10.46 -2.90
CA VAL A 142 -5.60 -11.17 -2.40
C VAL A 142 -6.73 -10.96 -3.40
N PRO A 143 -7.04 -11.92 -4.25
CA PRO A 143 -7.95 -11.75 -5.39
C PRO A 143 -9.36 -11.33 -5.00
N CYS A 144 -9.83 -11.72 -3.80
CA CYS A 144 -11.24 -11.58 -3.41
C CYS A 144 -12.16 -12.29 -4.43
N LYS A 145 -12.89 -11.51 -5.27
CA LYS A 145 -13.69 -12.04 -6.40
C LYS A 145 -13.12 -11.70 -7.78
N ALA A 146 -11.93 -11.11 -7.82
CA ALA A 146 -11.28 -10.81 -9.10
C ALA A 146 -10.87 -12.09 -9.82
N ASP A 147 -11.03 -12.10 -11.12
CA ASP A 147 -10.62 -13.21 -11.96
C ASP A 147 -9.10 -13.26 -12.20
N ASN A 148 -8.63 -14.31 -12.85
CA ASN A 148 -7.22 -14.51 -13.14
C ASN A 148 -6.64 -13.42 -14.06
N SER A 149 -7.43 -12.77 -14.90
CA SER A 149 -6.94 -11.71 -15.79
C SER A 149 -6.52 -10.48 -14.99
N VAL A 150 -7.29 -10.09 -13.97
CA VAL A 150 -6.98 -9.00 -13.05
C VAL A 150 -5.77 -9.35 -12.18
N VAL A 151 -5.70 -10.58 -11.67
CA VAL A 151 -4.56 -11.04 -10.87
C VAL A 151 -3.27 -11.00 -11.68
N ASN A 152 -3.31 -11.46 -12.94
CA ASN A 152 -2.16 -11.42 -13.84
C ASN A 152 -1.76 -9.97 -14.17
N MET A 153 -2.72 -9.10 -14.47
CA MET A 153 -2.47 -7.68 -14.72
C MET A 153 -1.78 -7.01 -13.52
N LEU A 154 -2.28 -7.22 -12.30
CA LEU A 154 -1.65 -6.69 -11.09
C LEU A 154 -0.26 -7.29 -10.83
N SER A 155 -0.07 -8.57 -11.16
CA SER A 155 1.23 -9.24 -11.04
C SER A 155 2.26 -8.65 -12.00
N ASP A 156 1.89 -8.43 -13.25
CA ASP A 156 2.76 -7.86 -14.27
C ASP A 156 3.03 -6.37 -13.97
N PHE A 157 2.04 -5.63 -13.53
CA PHE A 157 2.20 -4.26 -13.03
C PHE A 157 3.19 -4.20 -11.87
N ALA A 158 3.04 -5.05 -10.85
CA ALA A 158 3.97 -5.07 -9.71
C ALA A 158 5.42 -5.34 -10.17
N LYS A 159 5.63 -6.33 -11.03
CA LYS A 159 6.95 -6.63 -11.59
C LYS A 159 7.52 -5.45 -12.39
N SER A 160 6.69 -4.77 -13.17
CA SER A 160 7.12 -3.63 -14.01
C SER A 160 7.65 -2.46 -13.18
N ILE A 161 7.20 -2.30 -11.94
CA ILE A 161 7.65 -1.23 -11.02
C ILE A 161 8.67 -1.69 -9.97
N GLY A 162 9.25 -2.89 -10.16
CA GLY A 162 10.43 -3.33 -9.43
C GLY A 162 10.21 -4.38 -8.33
N PHE A 163 8.98 -4.83 -8.07
CA PHE A 163 8.77 -5.95 -7.14
C PHE A 163 9.45 -7.22 -7.63
N GLY A 164 10.19 -7.89 -6.72
CA GLY A 164 10.92 -9.12 -7.04
C GLY A 164 10.05 -10.37 -6.98
N THR A 165 9.04 -10.38 -6.10
CA THR A 165 8.17 -11.54 -5.88
C THR A 165 6.71 -11.12 -5.82
N VAL A 166 5.84 -11.91 -6.45
CA VAL A 166 4.38 -11.76 -6.30
C VAL A 166 3.83 -13.01 -5.61
N LYS A 167 3.10 -12.82 -4.52
CA LYS A 167 2.44 -13.89 -3.76
C LYS A 167 0.94 -13.72 -3.85
N ILE A 168 0.23 -14.73 -4.32
CA ILE A 168 -1.24 -14.79 -4.32
C ILE A 168 -1.67 -15.60 -3.11
N THR A 169 -2.67 -15.10 -2.35
CA THR A 169 -3.13 -15.73 -1.11
C THR A 169 -4.58 -15.37 -0.79
N THR A 170 -5.15 -15.93 0.29
CA THR A 170 -6.46 -15.56 0.83
C THR A 170 -6.33 -14.50 1.93
N PRO A 171 -7.43 -13.80 2.30
CA PRO A 171 -7.40 -12.83 3.41
C PRO A 171 -6.96 -13.47 4.73
N GLU A 172 -7.40 -14.69 5.02
CA GLU A 172 -7.10 -15.43 6.24
C GLU A 172 -5.62 -15.78 6.32
N GLU A 173 -5.08 -16.35 5.25
CA GLU A 173 -3.67 -16.73 5.18
C GLU A 173 -2.77 -15.49 5.21
N HIS A 174 -3.14 -14.42 4.49
CA HIS A 174 -2.45 -13.15 4.56
C HIS A 174 -2.29 -12.67 6.01
N ASP A 175 -3.42 -12.49 6.71
CA ASP A 175 -3.39 -11.90 8.06
C ASP A 175 -2.70 -12.82 9.06
N ARG A 176 -2.83 -14.16 8.91
CA ARG A 176 -2.10 -15.14 9.71
C ARG A 176 -0.58 -15.00 9.54
N MET A 177 -0.13 -14.87 8.28
CA MET A 177 1.31 -14.75 8.01
C MET A 177 1.86 -13.38 8.42
N ILE A 178 1.11 -12.29 8.22
CA ILE A 178 1.52 -10.95 8.66
C ILE A 178 1.57 -10.86 10.18
N ALA A 179 0.66 -11.50 10.89
CA ALA A 179 0.74 -11.60 12.35
C ALA A 179 2.04 -12.25 12.82
N PHE A 180 2.49 -13.31 12.13
CA PHE A 180 3.74 -13.98 12.46
C PHE A 180 4.98 -13.20 12.01
N THR A 181 5.01 -12.74 10.77
CA THR A 181 6.25 -12.17 10.19
C THR A 181 6.49 -10.70 10.56
N SER A 182 5.42 -9.96 10.86
CA SER A 182 5.49 -8.52 11.13
C SER A 182 5.05 -8.15 12.54
N GLN A 183 3.89 -8.64 13.01
CA GLN A 183 3.36 -8.20 14.31
C GLN A 183 4.10 -8.85 15.48
N LEU A 184 4.39 -10.14 15.42
CA LEU A 184 5.10 -10.84 16.50
C LEU A 184 6.48 -10.25 16.79
N PRO A 185 7.33 -9.91 15.80
CA PRO A 185 8.59 -9.20 16.04
C PRO A 185 8.40 -7.87 16.80
N HIS A 186 7.37 -7.08 16.46
CA HIS A 186 7.07 -5.84 17.17
C HIS A 186 6.64 -6.08 18.61
N VAL A 187 5.80 -7.08 18.88
CA VAL A 187 5.39 -7.47 20.24
C VAL A 187 6.60 -7.88 21.07
N LEU A 188 7.50 -8.69 20.49
CA LEU A 188 8.74 -9.09 21.16
C LEU A 188 9.63 -7.88 21.46
N ALA A 189 9.82 -7.00 20.51
CA ALA A 189 10.64 -5.80 20.67
C ALA A 189 10.07 -4.86 21.74
N CYS A 190 8.74 -4.61 21.70
CA CYS A 190 8.07 -3.81 22.72
C CYS A 190 8.21 -4.43 24.12
N SER A 191 8.03 -5.75 24.24
CA SER A 191 8.22 -6.47 25.50
C SER A 191 9.65 -6.34 26.02
N TYR A 192 10.62 -6.33 25.11
CA TYR A 192 12.04 -6.18 25.43
C TYR A 192 12.34 -4.80 26.02
N VAL A 193 11.89 -3.73 25.36
CA VAL A 193 12.18 -2.35 25.82
C VAL A 193 11.35 -1.93 27.03
N LEU A 194 10.18 -2.55 27.24
CA LEU A 194 9.35 -2.34 28.42
C LEU A 194 9.84 -3.13 29.65
N SER A 195 10.80 -4.03 29.49
CA SER A 195 11.37 -4.79 30.60
C SER A 195 12.04 -3.85 31.65
N PRO A 196 11.87 -4.09 32.96
CA PRO A 196 12.54 -3.35 34.02
C PRO A 196 14.08 -3.38 33.88
N CYS A 197 14.64 -4.38 33.19
CA CYS A 197 16.08 -4.49 32.94
C CYS A 197 16.56 -3.56 31.82
N CYS A 198 15.66 -3.08 30.96
CA CYS A 198 16.04 -2.28 29.78
C CYS A 198 16.87 -1.04 30.12
N PRO A 199 16.55 -0.20 31.12
CA PRO A 199 17.33 0.97 31.42
C PRO A 199 18.79 0.65 31.82
N ASN A 200 19.06 -0.56 32.32
CA ASN A 200 20.36 -1.00 32.84
C ASN A 200 21.15 -1.87 31.84
N HIS A 201 20.72 -1.97 30.57
CA HIS A 201 21.35 -2.88 29.58
C HIS A 201 22.75 -2.46 29.13
N LYS A 202 23.14 -1.20 29.35
CA LYS A 202 24.45 -0.66 28.89
C LYS A 202 25.60 -1.46 29.47
N GLY A 203 26.51 -1.93 28.61
CA GLY A 203 27.64 -2.79 28.95
C GLY A 203 27.31 -4.30 28.95
N PHE A 204 26.04 -4.68 28.96
CA PHE A 204 25.60 -6.09 28.91
C PHE A 204 24.98 -6.46 27.56
N SER A 205 24.67 -5.48 26.69
CA SER A 205 23.99 -5.68 25.41
C SER A 205 24.95 -5.78 24.24
N ALA A 206 24.64 -6.69 23.30
CA ALA A 206 25.39 -6.91 22.07
C ALA A 206 24.43 -6.91 20.85
N GLY A 207 24.83 -7.53 19.75
CA GLY A 207 24.07 -7.54 18.50
C GLY A 207 22.63 -8.01 18.64
N SER A 208 22.40 -9.14 19.32
CA SER A 208 21.05 -9.72 19.51
C SER A 208 20.07 -8.75 20.18
N TYR A 209 20.52 -7.98 21.19
CA TYR A 209 19.68 -6.96 21.81
C TYR A 209 19.31 -5.86 20.80
N ARG A 210 20.29 -5.33 20.06
CA ARG A 210 20.08 -4.27 19.06
C ARG A 210 19.16 -4.72 17.95
N ASP A 211 19.33 -5.94 17.44
CA ASP A 211 18.54 -6.48 16.33
C ASP A 211 17.07 -6.61 16.69
N VAL A 212 16.76 -7.07 17.92
CA VAL A 212 15.38 -7.19 18.39
C VAL A 212 14.80 -5.83 18.78
N SER A 213 15.52 -5.01 19.55
CA SER A 213 14.99 -3.74 20.08
C SER A 213 14.79 -2.66 19.00
N ARG A 214 15.52 -2.74 17.88
CA ARG A 214 15.45 -1.77 16.78
C ARG A 214 14.03 -1.55 16.24
N VAL A 215 13.21 -2.57 16.19
CA VAL A 215 11.84 -2.47 15.65
C VAL A 215 10.81 -1.95 16.67
N ALA A 216 11.24 -1.60 17.90
CA ALA A 216 10.40 -0.96 18.92
C ALA A 216 10.48 0.59 18.89
N ASN A 217 11.25 1.16 17.99
CA ASN A 217 11.40 2.62 17.83
C ASN A 217 10.27 3.22 17.00
#